data_86a734b6abf390888b28e8a40dcabb17
#
_entry.id   86a734b6abf390888b28e8a40dcabb17
#
_cell.length_a   1.000
_cell.length_b   1.000
_cell.length_c   1.000
_cell.angle_alpha   90.00
_cell.angle_beta   90.00
_cell.angle_gamma   90.00
#
_symmetry.space_group_name_H-M   'P 1'
#
loop_
_entity.id
_entity.type
_entity.pdbx_description
1 polymer ?
#
loop_
_entity_poly.entity_id
_entity_poly.type
_entity_poly.pdbx_seq_one_letter_code
_entity_poly.pdbx_strand_id
1 'polypeptide(L)'
;LISFGEYKDGKEIGTWYFFHDKGYLVAIQKDFGPNTQPILSDGEEFVLPYRCYHISYYPNGVIESEGILLWEISSQSDFTWEYGEWKYYDQTGKLIKTKVFRY
;
A
#
# COMPACT_ATOMS: atom_id res chain seq x y z
N LEU A 1 -11.01 -7.85 10.06
CA LEU A 1 -9.68 -7.86 9.49
C LEU A 1 -8.64 -8.12 10.57
N ILE A 2 -7.79 -9.11 10.34
CA ILE A 2 -6.72 -9.48 11.26
C ILE A 2 -5.40 -9.08 10.63
N SER A 3 -4.57 -8.36 11.38
CA SER A 3 -3.25 -7.97 10.90
C SER A 3 -2.18 -8.34 11.91
N PHE A 4 -0.98 -8.64 11.41
CA PHE A 4 0.18 -8.81 12.26
C PHE A 4 1.46 -8.45 11.51
N GLY A 5 2.41 -7.97 12.28
CA GLY A 5 3.70 -7.52 11.80
C GLY A 5 4.53 -7.05 12.97
N GLU A 6 5.54 -6.23 12.70
CA GLU A 6 6.47 -5.75 13.71
C GLU A 6 6.47 -4.24 13.76
N TYR A 7 6.62 -3.71 14.99
CA TYR A 7 6.83 -2.27 15.23
C TYR A 7 8.20 -2.03 15.81
N LYS A 8 8.77 -0.89 15.43
CA LYS A 8 9.96 -0.35 16.08
C LYS A 8 9.77 1.15 16.24
N ASP A 9 9.93 1.64 17.47
CA ASP A 9 9.75 3.05 17.80
C ASP A 9 8.42 3.62 17.33
N GLY A 10 7.35 2.82 17.44
CA GLY A 10 5.99 3.21 17.07
C GLY A 10 5.67 3.16 15.60
N LYS A 11 6.57 2.62 14.78
CA LYS A 11 6.40 2.52 13.32
C LYS A 11 6.42 1.09 12.85
N GLU A 12 5.66 0.80 11.79
CA GLU A 12 5.68 -0.50 11.15
C GLU A 12 7.05 -0.75 10.51
N ILE A 13 7.56 -1.96 10.68
CA ILE A 13 8.79 -2.43 10.04
C ILE A 13 8.58 -3.84 9.51
N GLY A 14 9.51 -4.30 8.67
CA GLY A 14 9.48 -5.64 8.13
C GLY A 14 8.34 -5.85 7.15
N THR A 15 7.61 -6.93 7.34
CA THR A 15 6.49 -7.30 6.49
C THR A 15 5.24 -7.43 7.34
N TRP A 16 4.17 -6.79 6.88
CA TRP A 16 2.87 -6.82 7.53
C TRP A 16 1.90 -7.64 6.69
N TYR A 17 1.12 -8.49 7.34
CA TYR A 17 0.13 -9.37 6.73
C TYR A 17 -1.26 -8.98 7.21
N PHE A 18 -2.21 -8.91 6.27
CA PHE A 18 -3.60 -8.57 6.56
C PHE A 18 -4.49 -9.71 6.08
N PHE A 19 -5.31 -10.26 6.98
CA PHE A 19 -6.19 -11.37 6.69
C PHE A 19 -7.66 -10.97 6.87
N HIS A 20 -8.51 -11.53 6.03
CA HIS A 20 -9.95 -11.46 6.23
C HIS A 20 -10.35 -12.34 7.43
N ASP A 21 -11.48 -12.02 8.06
CA ASP A 21 -11.98 -12.80 9.21
C ASP A 21 -12.21 -14.27 8.88
N LYS A 22 -12.39 -14.58 7.60
CA LYS A 22 -12.52 -15.97 7.10
C LYS A 22 -11.18 -16.68 6.90
N GLY A 23 -10.06 -16.00 7.17
CA GLY A 23 -8.73 -16.61 7.18
C GLY A 23 -7.91 -16.49 5.89
N TYR A 24 -8.44 -15.93 4.81
CA TYR A 24 -7.64 -15.75 3.60
C TYR A 24 -6.86 -14.43 3.62
N LEU A 25 -5.71 -14.44 2.95
CA LEU A 25 -4.84 -13.27 2.86
C LEU A 25 -5.47 -12.18 1.99
N VAL A 26 -5.53 -10.97 2.51
CA VAL A 26 -6.09 -9.80 1.81
C VAL A 26 -4.98 -8.94 1.23
N ALA A 27 -3.92 -8.71 2.00
CA ALA A 27 -2.85 -7.81 1.58
C ALA A 27 -1.55 -8.09 2.34
N ILE A 28 -0.45 -7.69 1.70
CA ILE A 28 0.87 -7.63 2.33
C ILE A 28 1.39 -6.21 2.14
N GLN A 29 1.99 -5.65 3.19
CA GLN A 29 2.72 -4.40 3.11
C GLN A 29 4.14 -4.65 3.59
N LYS A 30 5.12 -4.17 2.83
CA LYS A 30 6.55 -4.36 3.11
C LYS A 30 7.36 -3.17 2.62
N ASP A 31 8.66 -3.21 2.86
CA ASP A 31 9.59 -2.18 2.41
C ASP A 31 9.19 -0.79 2.95
N PHE A 32 8.84 -0.76 4.23
CA PHE A 32 8.50 0.50 4.91
C PHE A 32 9.71 1.41 5.00
N GLY A 33 9.50 2.69 4.74
CA GLY A 33 10.57 3.66 4.83
C GLY A 33 10.07 5.09 4.74
N PRO A 34 11.00 6.05 4.77
CA PRO A 34 10.64 7.45 4.60
C PRO A 34 10.35 7.75 3.13
N ASN A 35 9.46 8.69 2.91
CA ASN A 35 9.18 9.25 1.59
C ASN A 35 9.58 10.72 1.58
N THR A 36 10.32 11.14 0.56
CA THR A 36 10.71 12.53 0.37
C THR A 36 10.13 13.13 -0.92
N GLN A 37 9.38 12.31 -1.67
CA GLN A 37 8.80 12.76 -2.94
C GLN A 37 7.54 13.59 -2.70
N PRO A 38 7.47 14.82 -3.24
CA PRO A 38 6.28 15.64 -3.06
C PRO A 38 5.13 15.16 -3.94
N ILE A 39 3.93 15.45 -3.48
CA ILE A 39 2.69 15.27 -4.23
C ILE A 39 2.11 16.64 -4.49
N LEU A 40 1.71 16.88 -5.73
CA LEU A 40 1.02 18.11 -6.12
C LEU A 40 -0.46 17.81 -6.28
N SER A 41 -1.30 18.47 -5.50
CA SER A 41 -2.75 18.31 -5.56
C SER A 41 -3.39 19.66 -5.33
N ASP A 42 -4.34 20.02 -6.21
CA ASP A 42 -5.08 21.29 -6.15
C ASP A 42 -4.17 22.53 -6.07
N GLY A 43 -3.01 22.46 -6.78
CA GLY A 43 -2.06 23.56 -6.80
C GLY A 43 -1.16 23.66 -5.57
N GLU A 44 -1.30 22.75 -4.62
CA GLU A 44 -0.50 22.71 -3.42
C GLU A 44 0.45 21.50 -3.46
N GLU A 45 1.68 21.72 -2.99
CA GLU A 45 2.69 20.66 -2.88
C GLU A 45 2.78 20.24 -1.41
N PHE A 46 2.73 18.93 -1.18
CA PHE A 46 2.91 18.37 0.15
C PHE A 46 3.63 17.03 0.08
N VAL A 47 4.22 16.62 1.21
CA VAL A 47 4.94 15.36 1.30
C VAL A 47 4.23 14.46 2.31
N LEU A 48 3.85 13.25 1.87
CA LEU A 48 3.40 12.20 2.77
C LEU A 48 4.65 11.49 3.28
N PRO A 49 4.93 11.49 4.59
CA PRO A 49 6.26 11.15 5.09
C PRO A 49 6.63 9.67 5.05
N TYR A 50 5.66 8.79 4.84
CA TYR A 50 5.89 7.33 4.90
C TYR A 50 5.56 6.65 3.59
N ARG A 51 6.24 5.53 3.33
CA ARG A 51 5.99 4.71 2.15
C ARG A 51 6.07 3.24 2.50
N CYS A 52 5.37 2.42 1.71
CA CYS A 52 5.56 0.98 1.69
C CYS A 52 5.24 0.44 0.30
N TYR A 53 5.59 -0.83 0.07
CA TYR A 53 5.11 -1.57 -1.09
C TYR A 53 3.89 -2.37 -0.68
N HIS A 54 2.76 -2.14 -1.36
CA HIS A 54 1.47 -2.75 -1.03
C HIS A 54 1.09 -3.78 -2.09
N ILE A 55 0.68 -4.96 -1.65
CA ILE A 55 0.21 -6.03 -2.52
C ILE A 55 -1.16 -6.46 -2.01
N SER A 56 -2.17 -6.35 -2.88
CA SER A 56 -3.53 -6.83 -2.57
C SER A 56 -3.78 -8.17 -3.24
N TYR A 57 -4.59 -9.00 -2.60
CA TYR A 57 -4.87 -10.35 -3.07
C TYR A 57 -6.36 -10.58 -3.26
N TYR A 58 -6.71 -11.35 -4.28
CA TYR A 58 -8.04 -11.93 -4.41
C TYR A 58 -8.22 -13.02 -3.34
N PRO A 59 -9.47 -13.38 -2.99
CA PRO A 59 -9.70 -14.48 -2.03
C PRO A 59 -9.08 -15.83 -2.42
N ASN A 60 -8.82 -16.05 -3.70
CA ASN A 60 -8.19 -17.28 -4.20
C ASN A 60 -6.65 -17.28 -4.06
N GLY A 61 -6.06 -16.22 -3.46
CA GLY A 61 -4.61 -16.14 -3.24
C GLY A 61 -3.82 -15.54 -4.39
N VAL A 62 -4.46 -15.16 -5.48
CA VAL A 62 -3.80 -14.50 -6.62
C VAL A 62 -3.68 -13.02 -6.35
N ILE A 63 -2.57 -12.41 -6.78
CA ILE A 63 -2.37 -10.97 -6.63
C ILE A 63 -3.42 -10.22 -7.45
N GLU A 64 -4.10 -9.26 -6.81
CA GLU A 64 -5.06 -8.36 -7.45
C GLU A 64 -4.39 -7.11 -7.99
N SER A 65 -3.55 -6.49 -7.16
CA SER A 65 -2.82 -5.28 -7.52
C SER A 65 -1.59 -5.12 -6.65
N GLU A 66 -0.62 -4.34 -7.14
CA GLU A 66 0.59 -4.04 -6.36
C GLU A 66 1.21 -2.72 -6.79
N GLY A 67 1.83 -2.05 -5.84
CA GLY A 67 2.52 -0.79 -6.07
C GLY A 67 2.92 -0.09 -4.78
N ILE A 68 3.43 1.12 -4.92
CA ILE A 68 3.87 1.93 -3.78
C ILE A 68 2.68 2.71 -3.22
N LEU A 69 2.50 2.65 -1.89
CA LEU A 69 1.60 3.53 -1.15
C LEU A 69 2.41 4.55 -0.37
N LEU A 70 1.91 5.77 -0.38
CA LEU A 70 2.40 6.84 0.48
C LEU A 70 1.32 7.17 1.50
N TRP A 71 1.71 7.48 2.73
CA TRP A 71 0.73 7.87 3.73
C TRP A 71 1.30 8.81 4.77
N GLU A 72 0.37 9.36 5.54
CA GLU A 72 0.64 10.19 6.69
C GLU A 72 -0.19 9.66 7.86
N ILE A 73 0.39 9.63 9.03
CA ILE A 73 -0.33 9.28 10.24
C ILE A 73 -0.84 10.58 10.86
N SER A 74 -2.16 10.72 10.94
CA SER A 74 -2.77 11.85 11.62
C SER A 74 -3.76 11.33 12.66
N SER A 75 -4.06 12.17 13.65
CA SER A 75 -5.02 11.81 14.69
C SER A 75 -6.47 11.75 14.18
N GLN A 76 -6.75 12.21 12.98
CA GLN A 76 -8.11 12.32 12.45
C GLN A 76 -8.41 11.41 11.27
N SER A 77 -7.41 11.02 10.48
CA SER A 77 -7.60 10.10 9.37
C SER A 77 -6.26 9.64 8.82
N ASP A 78 -6.26 8.42 8.30
CA ASP A 78 -5.12 7.88 7.57
C ASP A 78 -5.35 8.15 6.09
N PHE A 79 -4.51 8.98 5.49
CA PHE A 79 -4.53 9.20 4.05
C PHE A 79 -3.53 8.28 3.38
N THR A 80 -3.99 7.52 2.40
CA THR A 80 -3.11 6.71 1.56
C THR A 80 -3.25 7.16 0.12
N TRP A 81 -2.11 7.29 -0.57
CA TRP A 81 -2.05 7.67 -1.97
C TRP A 81 -1.22 6.66 -2.73
N GLU A 82 -1.77 6.14 -3.83
CA GLU A 82 -1.01 5.31 -4.75
C GLU A 82 0.01 6.19 -5.46
N TYR A 83 1.22 5.65 -5.66
CA TYR A 83 2.32 6.40 -6.26
C TYR A 83 3.11 5.53 -7.23
N GLY A 84 3.56 6.14 -8.35
CA GLY A 84 4.35 5.44 -9.35
C GLY A 84 3.54 4.43 -10.13
N GLU A 85 4.20 3.41 -10.64
CA GLU A 85 3.56 2.39 -11.45
C GLU A 85 2.86 1.35 -10.59
N TRP A 86 1.57 1.18 -10.85
CA TRP A 86 0.75 0.15 -10.22
C TRP A 86 0.33 -0.88 -11.26
N LYS A 87 0.38 -2.15 -10.88
CA LYS A 87 0.02 -3.28 -11.72
C LYS A 87 -1.24 -3.92 -11.21
N TYR A 88 -2.13 -4.30 -12.14
CA TYR A 88 -3.42 -4.91 -11.82
C TYR A 88 -3.54 -6.24 -12.57
N TYR A 89 -4.02 -7.27 -11.88
CA TYR A 89 -4.09 -8.63 -12.40
C TYR A 89 -5.52 -9.15 -12.34
N ASP A 90 -5.85 -10.09 -13.23
CA ASP A 90 -7.12 -10.80 -13.13
C ASP A 90 -7.00 -11.98 -12.16
N GLN A 91 -8.10 -12.68 -11.93
CA GLN A 91 -8.12 -13.79 -10.97
C GLN A 91 -7.32 -15.00 -11.39
N THR A 92 -6.83 -15.03 -12.62
CA THR A 92 -5.94 -16.10 -13.12
C THR A 92 -4.46 -15.74 -12.96
N GLY A 93 -4.15 -14.52 -12.52
CA GLY A 93 -2.78 -14.03 -12.36
C GLY A 93 -2.24 -13.30 -13.58
N LYS A 94 -3.07 -13.06 -14.59
CA LYS A 94 -2.65 -12.36 -15.80
C LYS A 94 -2.66 -10.85 -15.57
N LEU A 95 -1.60 -10.18 -15.96
CA LEU A 95 -1.53 -8.71 -15.94
C LEU A 95 -2.52 -8.14 -16.96
N ILE A 96 -3.47 -7.34 -16.48
CA ILE A 96 -4.51 -6.76 -17.34
C ILE A 96 -4.39 -5.25 -17.51
N LYS A 97 -3.68 -4.58 -16.60
CA LYS A 97 -3.58 -3.12 -16.65
C LYS A 97 -2.38 -2.65 -15.86
N THR A 98 -1.76 -1.58 -16.34
CA THR A 98 -0.75 -0.82 -15.61
C THR A 98 -1.20 0.62 -15.57
N LYS A 99 -1.06 1.27 -14.42
CA LYS A 99 -1.42 2.67 -14.25
C LYS A 99 -0.28 3.39 -13.55
N VAL A 100 0.03 4.60 -14.01
CA VAL A 100 1.08 5.41 -13.39
C VAL A 100 0.42 6.59 -12.68
N PHE A 101 0.68 6.68 -11.37
CA PHE A 101 0.18 7.76 -10.52
C PHE A 101 1.29 8.80 -10.36
N ARG A 102 1.08 9.98 -10.90
CA ARG A 102 1.99 11.12 -10.80
C ARG A 102 1.20 12.34 -10.35
N TYR A 103 1.79 13.07 -9.45
CA TYR A 103 1.15 14.22 -8.85
C TYR A 103 2.03 15.47 -8.95
#